data_418e1c186ab306f30a7316bd9687a43c
#
_entry.id   418e1c186ab306f30a7316bd9687a43c
#
_cell.length_a   1.000
_cell.length_b   1.000
_cell.length_c   1.000
_cell.angle_alpha   90.00
_cell.angle_beta   90.00
_cell.angle_gamma   90.00
#
_symmetry.space_group_name_H-M   'P 1'
#
loop_
_entity.id
_entity.type
_entity.pdbx_description
1 polymer ?
#
loop_
_entity_poly.entity_id
_entity_poly.type
_entity_poly.pdbx_seq_one_letter_code
_entity_poly.pdbx_strand_id
1 'polypeptide(L)'
;KTKELAPGASETVEIKVSGEEMRAYDEFGAGTYILEAGQYYFTAASDAHEAVNNILAEKGKTVDDGMTENGNSSFVYGHKVSETDDEVYATGEGGGKIENQFTGAALEDAVYLSRNNWSVMENNGLEYATGVKSGVSNTTNAAGEAKPAQASQTIIDTLKATGWEASGNPNSKDSYDAITTGVASDLKLSDMAGLDFDDEQWDELLNSLSVETMHDIYKSSAYGTAAISSINKPTAYVYDGPEGVHNVVGPAEILLAATYNVDLVYEYGEINGDLAILDNYTGWYAPATNIHRTPFSGRNYEYFSEDSFMSGTMSVAMIKGAASKGLNAVPKHMALNDQETNRDANGGVATYCREQAIREIYLRPFEDALTEGGAMGVMSSMARIGSMRCRSSYALNVNVLRGEWGYEGFVITDYNIINASESEACLAGGCNLQLTGMENPLPETSSNGVQSMLRDSLHRSLYFCANSRLVAGIGDNYSEGIPVYVLALIAIDVVILAYIVCGILLNVYNIRFANRAEITPSMKKKRLVLNIVYYALLAAF
;
A
#
# COMPACT_ATOMS: atom_id res chain seq x y z
N LYS A 1 -22.72 1.02 -15.47
CA LYS A 1 -24.10 1.24 -14.96
C LYS A 1 -24.96 1.86 -16.06
N THR A 2 -26.13 1.28 -16.35
CA THR A 2 -27.10 1.88 -17.27
C THR A 2 -27.69 3.16 -16.69
N LYS A 3 -28.21 4.03 -17.55
CA LYS A 3 -29.08 5.14 -17.11
C LYS A 3 -30.33 4.59 -16.44
N GLU A 4 -31.06 5.43 -15.71
CA GLU A 4 -32.38 5.06 -15.22
C GLU A 4 -33.31 4.78 -16.41
N LEU A 5 -33.81 3.55 -16.50
CA LEU A 5 -34.65 3.10 -17.59
C LEU A 5 -36.13 3.13 -17.18
N ALA A 6 -36.97 3.74 -17.98
CA ALA A 6 -38.42 3.63 -17.80
C ALA A 6 -38.87 2.16 -18.00
N PRO A 7 -40.00 1.73 -17.42
CA PRO A 7 -40.52 0.37 -17.62
C PRO A 7 -40.66 0.04 -19.11
N GLY A 8 -40.03 -1.05 -19.57
CA GLY A 8 -40.01 -1.51 -20.95
C GLY A 8 -38.97 -0.83 -21.86
N ALA A 9 -38.19 0.12 -21.36
CA ALA A 9 -37.08 0.71 -22.10
C ALA A 9 -35.84 -0.22 -22.04
N SER A 10 -34.99 -0.12 -23.06
CA SER A 10 -33.72 -0.82 -23.16
C SER A 10 -32.58 0.14 -23.48
N GLU A 11 -31.39 -0.20 -23.11
CA GLU A 11 -30.15 0.49 -23.45
C GLU A 11 -29.14 -0.51 -24.00
N THR A 12 -28.41 -0.11 -25.04
CA THR A 12 -27.28 -0.88 -25.55
C THR A 12 -26.01 -0.45 -24.81
N VAL A 13 -25.32 -1.39 -24.18
CA VAL A 13 -24.03 -1.18 -23.55
C VAL A 13 -22.94 -1.72 -24.46
N GLU A 14 -21.96 -0.91 -24.79
CA GLU A 14 -20.76 -1.31 -25.54
C GLU A 14 -19.62 -1.52 -24.54
N ILE A 15 -18.98 -2.70 -24.59
CA ILE A 15 -17.82 -3.04 -23.80
C ILE A 15 -16.66 -3.31 -24.76
N LYS A 16 -15.56 -2.57 -24.58
CA LYS A 16 -14.32 -2.77 -25.34
C LYS A 16 -13.37 -3.61 -24.51
N VAL A 17 -12.85 -4.67 -25.11
CA VAL A 17 -11.81 -5.52 -24.53
C VAL A 17 -10.57 -5.39 -25.40
N SER A 18 -9.46 -4.96 -24.80
CA SER A 18 -8.18 -4.84 -25.50
C SER A 18 -7.47 -6.19 -25.58
N GLY A 19 -6.45 -6.29 -26.45
CA GLY A 19 -5.56 -7.45 -26.48
C GLY A 19 -4.81 -7.64 -25.17
N GLU A 20 -4.55 -6.55 -24.48
CA GLU A 20 -3.93 -6.54 -23.16
C GLU A 20 -4.74 -7.28 -22.09
N GLU A 21 -6.07 -7.11 -22.10
CA GLU A 21 -6.97 -7.85 -21.20
C GLU A 21 -7.08 -9.34 -21.53
N MET A 22 -6.65 -9.74 -22.73
CA MET A 22 -6.66 -11.14 -23.18
C MET A 22 -5.29 -11.82 -23.01
N ARG A 23 -4.21 -11.06 -22.73
CA ARG A 23 -2.87 -11.61 -22.55
C ARG A 23 -2.80 -12.54 -21.35
N ALA A 24 -1.86 -13.46 -21.38
CA ALA A 24 -1.54 -14.36 -20.27
C ALA A 24 -0.02 -14.41 -20.06
N TYR A 25 0.42 -14.61 -18.82
CA TYR A 25 1.85 -14.77 -18.53
C TYR A 25 2.31 -16.20 -18.81
N ASP A 26 3.25 -16.36 -19.72
CA ASP A 26 3.83 -17.66 -20.10
C ASP A 26 5.13 -17.92 -19.31
N GLU A 27 4.99 -18.41 -18.09
CA GLU A 27 6.11 -18.67 -17.17
C GLU A 27 7.15 -19.64 -17.73
N PHE A 28 6.72 -20.65 -18.52
CA PHE A 28 7.58 -21.77 -18.93
C PHE A 28 8.05 -21.71 -20.38
N GLY A 29 7.45 -20.88 -21.21
CA GLY A 29 7.82 -20.71 -22.61
C GLY A 29 8.56 -19.40 -22.84
N ALA A 30 7.82 -18.33 -23.13
CA ALA A 30 8.40 -17.02 -23.44
C ALA A 30 8.97 -16.29 -22.22
N GLY A 31 8.55 -16.65 -21.00
CA GLY A 31 8.94 -15.95 -19.76
C GLY A 31 8.40 -14.54 -19.67
N THR A 32 7.31 -14.23 -20.38
CA THR A 32 6.69 -12.91 -20.47
C THR A 32 5.20 -13.01 -20.73
N TYR A 33 4.49 -11.88 -20.84
CA TYR A 33 3.10 -11.87 -21.30
C TYR A 33 3.02 -12.17 -22.79
N ILE A 34 2.06 -12.99 -23.17
CA ILE A 34 1.76 -13.37 -24.55
C ILE A 34 0.27 -13.23 -24.85
N LEU A 35 -0.08 -12.97 -26.10
CA LEU A 35 -1.42 -13.20 -26.61
C LEU A 35 -1.41 -14.52 -27.38
N GLU A 36 -1.84 -15.59 -26.73
CA GLU A 36 -1.73 -16.94 -27.28
C GLU A 36 -2.70 -17.16 -28.44
N ALA A 37 -2.26 -17.86 -29.49
CA ALA A 37 -3.13 -18.29 -30.57
C ALA A 37 -4.21 -19.25 -30.03
N GLY A 38 -5.48 -18.97 -30.34
CA GLY A 38 -6.55 -19.81 -29.84
C GLY A 38 -7.93 -19.17 -29.96
N GLN A 39 -8.91 -19.84 -29.37
CA GLN A 39 -10.27 -19.34 -29.31
C GLN A 39 -10.54 -18.70 -27.95
N TYR A 40 -10.87 -17.42 -27.97
CA TYR A 40 -11.29 -16.63 -26.81
C TYR A 40 -12.82 -16.53 -26.78
N TYR A 41 -13.40 -16.57 -25.60
CA TYR A 41 -14.85 -16.51 -25.42
C TYR A 41 -15.23 -15.36 -24.49
N PHE A 42 -16.23 -14.62 -24.89
CA PHE A 42 -16.82 -13.53 -24.12
C PHE A 42 -18.29 -13.82 -23.91
N THR A 43 -18.80 -13.55 -22.73
CA THR A 43 -20.22 -13.74 -22.41
C THR A 43 -20.71 -12.62 -21.50
N ALA A 44 -22.01 -12.34 -21.59
CA ALA A 44 -22.72 -11.52 -20.63
C ALA A 44 -23.64 -12.42 -19.79
N ALA A 45 -23.61 -12.25 -18.48
CA ALA A 45 -24.35 -13.07 -17.53
C ALA A 45 -24.73 -12.25 -16.30
N SER A 46 -25.63 -12.78 -15.46
CA SER A 46 -26.01 -12.15 -14.19
C SER A 46 -24.96 -12.35 -13.10
N ASP A 47 -24.15 -13.39 -13.21
CA ASP A 47 -23.08 -13.73 -12.29
C ASP A 47 -22.00 -14.59 -12.97
N ALA A 48 -20.89 -14.81 -12.26
CA ALA A 48 -19.76 -15.59 -12.77
C ALA A 48 -20.10 -17.06 -13.03
N HIS A 49 -21.02 -17.64 -12.29
CA HIS A 49 -21.46 -19.04 -12.46
C HIS A 49 -22.22 -19.21 -13.78
N GLU A 50 -23.20 -18.33 -14.04
CA GLU A 50 -23.91 -18.31 -15.32
C GLU A 50 -22.96 -18.06 -16.49
N ALA A 51 -21.99 -17.14 -16.33
CA ALA A 51 -20.97 -16.87 -17.35
C ALA A 51 -20.17 -18.13 -17.73
N VAL A 52 -19.69 -18.87 -16.73
CA VAL A 52 -18.97 -20.14 -16.96
C VAL A 52 -19.86 -21.16 -17.66
N ASN A 53 -21.11 -21.35 -17.20
CA ASN A 53 -22.06 -22.29 -17.82
C ASN A 53 -22.36 -21.89 -19.27
N ASN A 54 -22.52 -20.61 -19.59
CA ASN A 54 -22.74 -20.14 -20.95
C ASN A 54 -21.57 -20.51 -21.87
N ILE A 55 -20.34 -20.27 -21.44
CA ILE A 55 -19.14 -20.62 -22.21
C ILE A 55 -18.98 -22.15 -22.34
N LEU A 56 -19.24 -22.90 -21.28
CA LEU A 56 -19.21 -24.38 -21.36
C LEU A 56 -20.25 -24.92 -22.32
N ALA A 57 -21.46 -24.37 -22.36
CA ALA A 57 -22.49 -24.71 -23.31
C ALA A 57 -22.06 -24.44 -24.76
N GLU A 58 -21.37 -23.28 -25.04
CA GLU A 58 -20.79 -23.00 -26.36
C GLU A 58 -19.72 -24.04 -26.74
N LYS A 59 -19.00 -24.59 -25.77
CA LYS A 59 -18.03 -25.68 -25.95
C LYS A 59 -18.68 -27.05 -26.02
N GLY A 60 -20.02 -27.14 -26.09
CA GLY A 60 -20.80 -28.38 -26.23
C GLY A 60 -20.87 -29.21 -24.94
N LYS A 61 -20.63 -28.60 -23.78
CA LYS A 61 -20.78 -29.24 -22.47
C LYS A 61 -22.20 -29.15 -21.96
N THR A 62 -22.58 -30.09 -21.11
CA THR A 62 -23.91 -30.22 -20.52
C THR A 62 -23.81 -30.53 -19.01
N VAL A 63 -24.95 -30.60 -18.34
CA VAL A 63 -24.99 -31.04 -16.93
C VAL A 63 -24.45 -32.48 -16.73
N ASP A 64 -24.50 -33.32 -17.77
CA ASP A 64 -23.90 -34.66 -17.72
C ASP A 64 -22.37 -34.62 -17.72
N ASP A 65 -21.77 -33.51 -18.16
CA ASP A 65 -20.33 -33.24 -18.08
C ASP A 65 -19.91 -32.58 -16.75
N GLY A 66 -20.85 -32.43 -15.81
CA GLY A 66 -20.58 -31.87 -14.49
C GLY A 66 -20.87 -30.35 -14.35
N MET A 67 -21.56 -29.75 -15.33
CA MET A 67 -22.04 -28.37 -15.17
C MET A 67 -23.10 -28.30 -14.07
N THR A 68 -23.12 -27.16 -13.35
CA THR A 68 -24.11 -26.95 -12.28
C THR A 68 -25.52 -26.74 -12.80
N GLU A 69 -25.64 -26.15 -13.99
CA GLU A 69 -26.89 -25.93 -14.73
C GLU A 69 -26.63 -25.79 -16.24
N ASN A 70 -27.67 -25.77 -17.03
CA ASN A 70 -27.57 -25.56 -18.48
C ASN A 70 -27.21 -24.08 -18.73
N GLY A 71 -26.15 -23.88 -19.50
CA GLY A 71 -25.79 -22.54 -19.99
C GLY A 71 -26.53 -22.20 -21.29
N ASN A 72 -26.40 -20.95 -21.70
CA ASN A 72 -26.98 -20.41 -22.94
C ASN A 72 -25.88 -19.88 -23.86
N SER A 73 -25.51 -20.67 -24.88
CA SER A 73 -24.48 -20.30 -25.86
C SER A 73 -24.83 -19.09 -26.71
N SER A 74 -26.11 -18.68 -26.78
CA SER A 74 -26.50 -17.50 -27.53
C SER A 74 -25.99 -16.18 -26.91
N PHE A 75 -25.55 -16.20 -25.68
CA PHE A 75 -24.89 -15.07 -25.01
C PHE A 75 -23.36 -15.09 -25.13
N VAL A 76 -22.80 -16.04 -25.90
CA VAL A 76 -21.35 -16.18 -26.05
C VAL A 76 -20.90 -15.65 -27.40
N TYR A 77 -19.88 -14.81 -27.37
CA TYR A 77 -19.15 -14.37 -28.55
C TYR A 77 -17.76 -15.01 -28.56
N GLY A 78 -17.42 -15.67 -29.67
CA GLY A 78 -16.10 -16.27 -29.88
C GLY A 78 -15.20 -15.37 -30.72
N HIS A 79 -13.98 -15.12 -30.25
CA HIS A 79 -12.94 -14.41 -30.98
C HIS A 79 -11.72 -15.33 -31.19
N LYS A 80 -11.23 -15.41 -32.42
CA LYS A 80 -10.08 -16.26 -32.75
C LYS A 80 -8.83 -15.42 -32.98
N VAL A 81 -7.81 -15.67 -32.19
CA VAL A 81 -6.44 -15.20 -32.40
C VAL A 81 -5.73 -16.25 -33.25
N SER A 82 -5.19 -15.84 -34.41
CA SER A 82 -4.63 -16.76 -35.40
C SER A 82 -3.19 -17.18 -35.12
N GLU A 83 -2.40 -16.28 -34.52
CA GLU A 83 -0.98 -16.46 -34.23
C GLU A 83 -0.68 -15.96 -32.84
N THR A 84 0.23 -16.63 -32.14
CA THR A 84 0.71 -16.17 -30.83
C THR A 84 1.59 -14.94 -31.01
N ASP A 85 1.32 -13.90 -30.22
CA ASP A 85 2.14 -12.70 -30.12
C ASP A 85 2.89 -12.75 -28.77
N ASP A 86 4.20 -12.85 -28.81
CA ASP A 86 5.12 -12.89 -27.67
C ASP A 86 6.06 -11.69 -27.63
N GLU A 87 5.83 -10.69 -28.50
CA GLU A 87 6.68 -9.49 -28.61
C GLU A 87 5.99 -8.22 -28.05
N VAL A 88 4.72 -8.00 -28.42
CA VAL A 88 4.00 -6.74 -28.11
C VAL A 88 3.88 -6.51 -26.61
N TYR A 89 3.71 -7.57 -25.81
CA TYR A 89 3.54 -7.48 -24.37
C TYR A 89 4.79 -7.85 -23.56
N ALA A 90 5.94 -7.98 -24.22
CA ALA A 90 7.20 -8.37 -23.59
C ALA A 90 7.97 -7.20 -22.95
N THR A 91 7.50 -5.98 -23.13
CA THR A 91 8.08 -4.77 -22.56
C THR A 91 7.04 -4.04 -21.74
N GLY A 92 7.38 -3.67 -20.53
CA GLY A 92 6.50 -2.92 -19.65
C GLY A 92 6.46 -1.43 -19.97
N GLU A 93 5.55 -0.68 -19.34
CA GLU A 93 5.41 0.77 -19.53
C GLU A 93 6.67 1.55 -19.16
N GLY A 94 7.45 1.05 -18.18
CA GLY A 94 8.76 1.59 -17.80
C GLY A 94 9.87 1.33 -18.82
N GLY A 95 9.58 0.64 -19.92
CA GLY A 95 10.56 0.28 -20.95
C GLY A 95 11.43 -0.94 -20.58
N GLY A 96 11.29 -1.48 -19.39
CA GLY A 96 11.96 -2.70 -18.95
C GLY A 96 11.37 -3.95 -19.60
N LYS A 97 12.26 -4.89 -19.93
CA LYS A 97 11.83 -6.20 -20.42
C LYS A 97 11.11 -6.96 -19.31
N ILE A 98 9.94 -7.50 -19.63
CA ILE A 98 9.20 -8.38 -18.71
C ILE A 98 9.78 -9.79 -18.81
N GLU A 99 10.24 -10.32 -17.67
CA GLU A 99 10.83 -11.64 -17.57
C GLU A 99 10.57 -12.25 -16.17
N ASN A 100 10.84 -13.55 -16.01
CA ASN A 100 10.66 -14.20 -14.71
C ASN A 100 11.51 -13.56 -13.62
N GLN A 101 10.88 -13.00 -12.60
CA GLN A 101 11.52 -12.33 -11.46
C GLN A 101 11.46 -13.15 -10.16
N PHE A 102 10.50 -14.09 -10.07
CA PHE A 102 10.19 -14.79 -8.83
C PHE A 102 10.46 -16.30 -8.92
N THR A 103 11.56 -16.70 -9.56
CA THR A 103 11.92 -18.11 -9.78
C THR A 103 12.01 -18.94 -8.50
N GLY A 104 12.32 -18.33 -7.36
CA GLY A 104 12.35 -18.99 -6.04
C GLY A 104 11.01 -19.01 -5.30
N ALA A 105 9.94 -18.48 -5.90
CA ALA A 105 8.63 -18.39 -5.26
C ALA A 105 7.80 -19.66 -5.30
N ALA A 106 8.14 -20.64 -6.15
CA ALA A 106 7.48 -21.93 -6.20
C ALA A 106 8.34 -23.02 -5.54
N LEU A 107 7.70 -23.95 -4.85
CA LEU A 107 8.36 -25.15 -4.31
C LEU A 107 8.52 -26.18 -5.42
N GLU A 108 9.73 -26.73 -5.58
CA GLU A 108 10.04 -27.70 -6.65
C GLU A 108 9.20 -28.98 -6.58
N ASP A 109 8.90 -29.46 -5.38
CA ASP A 109 8.15 -30.69 -5.14
C ASP A 109 6.63 -30.48 -5.03
N ALA A 110 6.15 -29.24 -5.20
CA ALA A 110 4.72 -28.93 -5.15
C ALA A 110 4.08 -29.00 -6.53
N VAL A 111 2.91 -29.64 -6.61
CA VAL A 111 2.07 -29.60 -7.80
C VAL A 111 1.15 -28.40 -7.71
N TYR A 112 1.34 -27.44 -8.61
CA TYR A 112 0.51 -26.27 -8.73
C TYR A 112 -0.56 -26.46 -9.80
N LEU A 113 -1.74 -25.93 -9.56
CA LEU A 113 -2.80 -25.88 -10.56
C LEU A 113 -2.36 -25.03 -11.75
N SER A 114 -2.49 -25.58 -12.95
CA SER A 114 -2.24 -24.84 -14.21
C SER A 114 -3.19 -25.34 -15.30
N ARG A 115 -3.37 -24.52 -16.35
CA ARG A 115 -4.19 -24.93 -17.51
C ARG A 115 -3.69 -26.19 -18.20
N ASN A 116 -2.41 -26.49 -18.09
CA ASN A 116 -1.78 -27.64 -18.73
C ASN A 116 -1.92 -28.95 -17.96
N ASN A 117 -2.35 -28.91 -16.70
CA ASN A 117 -2.45 -30.08 -15.83
C ASN A 117 -3.82 -30.30 -15.18
N TRP A 118 -4.90 -29.84 -15.82
CA TRP A 118 -6.27 -30.06 -15.33
C TRP A 118 -6.58 -31.56 -15.06
N SER A 119 -5.93 -32.48 -15.79
CA SER A 119 -6.04 -33.93 -15.56
C SER A 119 -5.54 -34.36 -14.18
N VAL A 120 -4.65 -33.60 -13.56
CA VAL A 120 -4.20 -33.83 -12.17
C VAL A 120 -5.36 -33.61 -11.20
N MET A 121 -6.22 -32.63 -11.50
CA MET A 121 -7.45 -32.41 -10.74
C MET A 121 -8.45 -33.55 -10.88
N GLU A 122 -8.61 -34.13 -12.08
CA GLU A 122 -9.51 -35.26 -12.30
C GLU A 122 -9.10 -36.49 -11.52
N ASN A 123 -7.80 -36.75 -11.39
CA ASN A 123 -7.29 -37.98 -10.77
C ASN A 123 -6.93 -37.80 -9.26
N ASN A 124 -6.49 -36.62 -8.85
CA ASN A 124 -5.97 -36.38 -7.50
C ASN A 124 -6.47 -35.07 -6.87
N GLY A 125 -7.24 -34.26 -7.59
CA GLY A 125 -7.60 -32.92 -7.15
C GLY A 125 -8.41 -32.89 -5.85
N LEU A 126 -9.27 -33.89 -5.65
CA LEU A 126 -10.03 -33.99 -4.40
C LEU A 126 -9.14 -34.44 -3.23
N GLU A 127 -8.17 -35.31 -3.45
CA GLU A 127 -7.17 -35.68 -2.44
C GLU A 127 -6.26 -34.49 -2.10
N TYR A 128 -5.88 -33.67 -3.08
CA TYR A 128 -5.14 -32.44 -2.86
C TYR A 128 -5.97 -31.42 -2.09
N ALA A 129 -7.20 -31.18 -2.51
CA ALA A 129 -8.09 -30.22 -1.84
C ALA A 129 -8.53 -30.70 -0.44
N THR A 130 -8.72 -32.00 -0.26
CA THR A 130 -9.13 -32.60 1.04
C THR A 130 -7.95 -32.99 1.92
N GLY A 131 -6.75 -33.19 1.36
CA GLY A 131 -5.52 -33.48 2.08
C GLY A 131 -4.86 -32.23 2.68
N VAL A 132 -5.19 -31.05 2.19
CA VAL A 132 -4.77 -29.76 2.77
C VAL A 132 -5.59 -29.46 4.01
N LYS A 133 -5.34 -30.16 5.08
CA LYS A 133 -5.69 -29.68 6.40
C LYS A 133 -4.77 -28.51 6.70
N SER A 134 -5.33 -27.30 6.62
CA SER A 134 -4.76 -26.02 7.06
C SER A 134 -3.28 -26.07 7.49
N GLY A 135 -2.36 -25.71 6.61
CA GLY A 135 -0.95 -25.49 6.92
C GLY A 135 -0.10 -26.74 7.09
N VAL A 136 -0.61 -27.93 6.75
CA VAL A 136 0.16 -29.16 6.74
C VAL A 136 0.44 -29.58 5.31
N SER A 137 1.71 -29.77 4.97
CA SER A 137 2.14 -30.33 3.71
C SER A 137 1.45 -31.67 3.44
N ASN A 138 1.12 -31.92 2.17
CA ASN A 138 0.51 -33.16 1.66
C ASN A 138 1.44 -34.37 1.67
N THR A 139 2.59 -34.32 2.29
CA THR A 139 3.46 -35.45 2.43
C THR A 139 2.96 -36.36 3.55
N THR A 140 2.56 -37.55 3.19
CA THR A 140 2.34 -38.62 4.15
C THR A 140 3.61 -39.47 4.28
N ASN A 141 3.88 -39.97 5.49
CA ASN A 141 4.89 -40.99 5.68
C ASN A 141 4.37 -42.35 5.19
N ALA A 142 5.22 -43.38 5.20
CA ALA A 142 4.85 -44.75 4.79
C ALA A 142 3.68 -45.36 5.59
N ALA A 143 3.30 -44.75 6.73
CA ALA A 143 2.17 -45.15 7.57
C ALA A 143 0.88 -44.35 7.25
N GLY A 144 0.91 -43.43 6.26
CA GLY A 144 -0.22 -42.56 5.91
C GLY A 144 -0.45 -41.39 6.84
N GLU A 145 0.50 -41.10 7.72
CA GLU A 145 0.42 -39.96 8.63
C GLU A 145 0.94 -38.69 7.95
N ALA A 146 0.22 -37.55 8.12
CA ALA A 146 0.65 -36.26 7.58
C ALA A 146 2.01 -35.86 8.18
N LYS A 147 3.03 -35.71 7.31
CA LYS A 147 4.33 -35.16 7.68
C LYS A 147 4.39 -33.69 7.29
N PRO A 148 4.76 -32.79 8.18
CA PRO A 148 5.08 -31.42 7.79
C PRO A 148 6.19 -31.45 6.72
N ALA A 149 6.03 -30.71 5.62
CA ALA A 149 7.14 -30.50 4.70
C ALA A 149 8.27 -29.79 5.46
N GLN A 150 9.47 -30.31 5.35
CA GLN A 150 10.64 -29.60 5.86
C GLN A 150 11.13 -28.66 4.77
N ALA A 151 11.34 -27.38 5.14
CA ALA A 151 11.97 -26.44 4.26
C ALA A 151 13.39 -26.92 3.91
N SER A 152 13.78 -26.78 2.64
CA SER A 152 15.16 -27.04 2.23
C SER A 152 16.14 -26.10 2.97
N GLN A 153 17.41 -26.50 3.06
CA GLN A 153 18.41 -25.65 3.69
C GLN A 153 18.53 -24.28 3.00
N THR A 154 18.40 -24.25 1.67
CA THR A 154 18.37 -23.00 0.89
C THR A 154 17.25 -22.07 1.33
N ILE A 155 16.02 -22.58 1.50
CA ILE A 155 14.88 -21.81 2.01
C ILE A 155 15.19 -21.28 3.42
N ILE A 156 15.71 -22.13 4.31
CA ILE A 156 16.06 -21.74 5.69
C ILE A 156 17.12 -20.64 5.70
N ASP A 157 18.13 -20.72 4.85
CA ASP A 157 19.20 -19.74 4.77
C ASP A 157 18.68 -18.41 4.23
N THR A 158 17.83 -18.41 3.20
CA THR A 158 17.17 -17.21 2.69
C THR A 158 16.25 -16.56 3.73
N LEU A 159 15.49 -17.37 4.49
CA LEU A 159 14.63 -16.86 5.56
C LEU A 159 15.41 -16.16 6.69
N LYS A 160 16.67 -16.57 6.92
CA LYS A 160 17.55 -16.01 7.96
C LYS A 160 18.45 -14.88 7.46
N ALA A 161 18.56 -14.71 6.14
CA ALA A 161 19.42 -13.69 5.56
C ALA A 161 18.98 -12.28 5.99
N THR A 162 19.96 -11.41 6.25
CA THR A 162 19.78 -10.01 6.64
C THR A 162 20.87 -9.15 5.99
N GLY A 163 20.71 -7.82 6.03
CA GLY A 163 21.66 -6.89 5.43
C GLY A 163 21.51 -6.78 3.92
N TRP A 164 22.41 -6.04 3.29
CA TRP A 164 22.37 -5.72 1.86
C TRP A 164 22.12 -6.93 0.97
N GLU A 165 22.87 -8.00 1.18
CA GLU A 165 22.81 -9.23 0.38
C GLU A 165 21.44 -9.93 0.41
N ALA A 166 20.68 -9.72 1.50
CA ALA A 166 19.36 -10.32 1.66
C ALA A 166 18.29 -9.69 0.76
N SER A 167 18.59 -8.58 0.08
CA SER A 167 17.66 -7.90 -0.83
C SER A 167 17.58 -8.53 -2.22
N GLY A 168 18.60 -9.30 -2.60
CA GLY A 168 18.78 -9.76 -3.97
C GLY A 168 19.24 -8.65 -4.92
N ASN A 169 19.71 -7.49 -4.42
CA ASN A 169 20.30 -6.44 -5.22
C ASN A 169 21.55 -6.99 -5.94
N PRO A 170 21.63 -6.93 -7.28
CA PRO A 170 22.75 -7.47 -8.03
C PRO A 170 24.05 -6.67 -7.82
N ASN A 171 23.94 -5.43 -7.36
CA ASN A 171 25.08 -4.55 -7.10
C ASN A 171 25.51 -4.62 -5.64
N SER A 172 26.79 -4.77 -5.37
CA SER A 172 27.30 -4.60 -4.00
C SER A 172 27.25 -3.13 -3.61
N LYS A 173 27.14 -2.84 -2.31
CA LYS A 173 27.11 -1.46 -1.80
C LYS A 173 28.36 -0.65 -2.13
N ASP A 174 29.47 -1.31 -2.46
CA ASP A 174 30.73 -0.67 -2.83
C ASP A 174 30.87 -0.38 -4.34
N SER A 175 29.92 -0.82 -5.16
CA SER A 175 29.96 -0.65 -6.63
C SER A 175 29.30 0.63 -7.12
N TYR A 176 28.75 1.43 -6.22
CA TYR A 176 28.09 2.69 -6.55
C TYR A 176 29.07 3.87 -6.56
N ASP A 177 28.81 4.85 -7.40
CA ASP A 177 29.54 6.10 -7.40
C ASP A 177 29.18 6.97 -6.19
N ALA A 178 30.10 7.85 -5.81
CA ALA A 178 29.86 8.80 -4.72
C ALA A 178 28.80 9.83 -5.13
N ILE A 179 27.86 10.11 -4.26
CA ILE A 179 26.86 11.17 -4.48
C ILE A 179 27.41 12.56 -4.14
N THR A 180 26.83 13.58 -4.73
CA THR A 180 27.10 14.99 -4.38
C THR A 180 26.13 15.43 -3.28
N THR A 181 26.64 16.13 -2.25
CA THR A 181 25.85 16.67 -1.14
C THR A 181 26.37 18.02 -0.66
N GLY A 182 25.52 18.81 0.01
CA GLY A 182 25.92 20.06 0.67
C GLY A 182 26.28 21.21 -0.28
N VAL A 183 25.85 21.15 -1.52
CA VAL A 183 25.98 22.24 -2.51
C VAL A 183 24.90 23.27 -2.25
N ALA A 184 25.28 24.56 -2.20
CA ALA A 184 24.29 25.61 -2.00
C ALA A 184 23.31 25.69 -3.18
N SER A 185 22.02 25.73 -2.89
CA SER A 185 20.95 25.97 -3.85
C SER A 185 19.86 26.85 -3.22
N ASP A 186 19.22 27.68 -4.05
CA ASP A 186 18.07 28.50 -3.65
C ASP A 186 16.73 27.78 -3.89
N LEU A 187 16.73 26.62 -4.53
CA LEU A 187 15.53 25.84 -4.87
C LEU A 187 14.78 25.40 -3.61
N LYS A 188 13.46 25.42 -3.70
CA LYS A 188 12.53 24.98 -2.65
C LYS A 188 11.67 23.84 -3.17
N LEU A 189 11.05 23.09 -2.27
CA LEU A 189 10.18 21.97 -2.66
C LEU A 189 9.02 22.44 -3.55
N SER A 190 8.51 23.66 -3.35
CA SER A 190 7.45 24.24 -4.19
C SER A 190 7.86 24.42 -5.65
N ASP A 191 9.15 24.61 -5.93
CA ASP A 191 9.66 24.80 -7.29
C ASP A 191 9.66 23.50 -8.08
N MET A 192 9.58 22.37 -7.37
CA MET A 192 9.56 21.01 -7.94
C MET A 192 8.16 20.54 -8.32
N ALA A 193 7.10 21.27 -7.95
CA ALA A 193 5.73 20.87 -8.20
C ALA A 193 5.41 20.80 -9.70
N GLY A 194 5.00 19.62 -10.16
CA GLY A 194 4.63 19.37 -11.57
C GLY A 194 5.81 19.16 -12.51
N LEU A 195 7.05 19.11 -11.99
CA LEU A 195 8.20 18.67 -12.79
C LEU A 195 8.18 17.15 -12.94
N ASP A 196 8.70 16.67 -14.05
CA ASP A 196 8.94 15.25 -14.26
C ASP A 196 9.96 14.71 -13.24
N PHE A 197 9.88 13.41 -12.94
CA PHE A 197 10.75 12.80 -11.94
C PHE A 197 12.24 12.90 -12.26
N ASP A 198 12.60 12.89 -13.54
CA ASP A 198 13.96 12.96 -14.06
C ASP A 198 14.41 14.40 -14.45
N ASP A 199 13.64 15.45 -14.10
CA ASP A 199 14.04 16.84 -14.35
C ASP A 199 15.34 17.18 -13.61
N GLU A 200 16.28 17.86 -14.28
CA GLU A 200 17.60 18.21 -13.75
C GLU A 200 17.55 19.05 -12.47
N GLN A 201 16.47 19.77 -12.22
CA GLN A 201 16.31 20.58 -11.01
C GLN A 201 16.21 19.71 -9.75
N TRP A 202 15.72 18.47 -9.87
CA TRP A 202 15.75 17.50 -8.77
C TRP A 202 17.17 17.20 -8.31
N ASP A 203 18.12 17.04 -9.25
CA ASP A 203 19.52 16.81 -8.92
C ASP A 203 20.11 18.01 -8.17
N GLU A 204 19.82 19.24 -8.61
CA GLU A 204 20.26 20.44 -7.91
C GLU A 204 19.71 20.52 -6.48
N LEU A 205 18.39 20.31 -6.31
CA LEU A 205 17.76 20.31 -4.99
C LEU A 205 18.38 19.26 -4.06
N LEU A 206 18.49 18.01 -4.54
CA LEU A 206 19.01 16.89 -3.77
C LEU A 206 20.49 17.06 -3.41
N ASN A 207 21.30 17.64 -4.30
CA ASN A 207 22.71 17.96 -4.03
C ASN A 207 22.88 18.98 -2.92
N SER A 208 21.85 19.77 -2.60
CA SER A 208 21.89 20.73 -1.49
C SER A 208 21.70 20.07 -0.11
N LEU A 209 21.20 18.84 -0.07
CA LEU A 209 20.85 18.14 1.16
C LEU A 209 22.01 17.25 1.65
N SER A 210 22.02 16.98 2.95
CA SER A 210 23.05 16.13 3.57
C SER A 210 22.61 14.66 3.63
N VAL A 211 23.58 13.74 3.70
CA VAL A 211 23.33 12.31 3.96
C VAL A 211 22.55 12.11 5.27
N GLU A 212 22.81 12.93 6.28
CA GLU A 212 22.09 12.90 7.56
C GLU A 212 20.59 13.19 7.35
N THR A 213 20.25 14.23 6.58
CA THR A 213 18.84 14.53 6.24
C THR A 213 18.19 13.37 5.51
N MET A 214 18.86 12.76 4.54
CA MET A 214 18.36 11.59 3.80
C MET A 214 18.10 10.42 4.74
N HIS A 215 19.04 10.13 5.66
CA HIS A 215 18.93 9.07 6.64
C HIS A 215 17.80 9.34 7.65
N ASP A 216 17.65 10.58 8.12
CA ASP A 216 16.61 10.95 9.08
C ASP A 216 15.20 10.74 8.50
N ILE A 217 14.99 11.07 7.24
CA ILE A 217 13.71 10.81 6.56
C ILE A 217 13.49 9.30 6.39
N TYR A 218 14.51 8.54 6.00
CA TYR A 218 14.41 7.10 5.80
C TYR A 218 14.06 6.33 7.10
N LYS A 219 14.78 6.60 8.19
CA LYS A 219 14.71 5.79 9.42
C LYS A 219 13.43 5.97 10.25
N SER A 220 12.67 7.03 10.00
CA SER A 220 11.50 7.40 10.79
C SER A 220 10.46 8.14 9.96
N SER A 221 9.58 7.39 9.31
CA SER A 221 8.55 7.94 8.41
C SER A 221 7.14 7.46 8.80
N ALA A 222 6.85 7.30 10.10
CA ALA A 222 5.65 6.66 10.63
C ALA A 222 4.35 7.03 9.89
N TYR A 223 3.67 8.07 10.30
CA TYR A 223 2.47 8.58 9.64
C TYR A 223 2.76 9.91 8.94
N GLY A 224 3.89 9.94 8.22
CA GLY A 224 4.35 11.08 7.46
C GLY A 224 5.86 11.27 7.49
N THR A 225 6.34 12.38 6.96
CA THR A 225 7.77 12.71 6.92
C THR A 225 8.04 14.08 7.52
N ALA A 226 9.14 14.22 8.26
CA ALA A 226 9.52 15.43 8.94
C ALA A 226 9.73 16.63 7.98
N ALA A 227 9.66 17.83 8.52
CA ALA A 227 10.01 19.06 7.82
C ALA A 227 11.50 19.10 7.46
N ILE A 228 11.83 19.70 6.31
CA ILE A 228 13.20 20.03 5.89
C ILE A 228 13.26 21.53 5.62
N SER A 229 13.72 22.27 6.62
CA SER A 229 13.65 23.74 6.59
C SER A 229 14.47 24.39 5.48
N SER A 230 15.61 23.78 5.08
CA SER A 230 16.48 24.33 4.02
C SER A 230 15.79 24.45 2.66
N ILE A 231 14.81 23.59 2.39
CA ILE A 231 14.04 23.57 1.14
C ILE A 231 12.56 23.92 1.34
N ASN A 232 12.20 24.50 2.48
CA ASN A 232 10.82 24.84 2.85
C ASN A 232 9.84 23.65 2.72
N LYS A 233 10.30 22.40 2.92
CA LYS A 233 9.41 21.25 3.01
C LYS A 233 8.74 21.24 4.38
N PRO A 234 7.40 21.35 4.46
CA PRO A 234 6.71 21.19 5.74
C PRO A 234 6.64 19.71 6.15
N THR A 235 6.21 19.46 7.39
CA THR A 235 5.83 18.11 7.82
C THR A 235 4.67 17.61 6.95
N ALA A 236 4.85 16.46 6.33
CA ALA A 236 3.78 15.76 5.62
C ALA A 236 3.10 14.78 6.57
N TYR A 237 1.77 14.71 6.54
CA TYR A 237 0.99 13.79 7.35
C TYR A 237 0.26 12.81 6.45
N VAL A 238 0.23 11.54 6.86
CA VAL A 238 -0.45 10.45 6.15
C VAL A 238 -1.45 9.79 7.10
N TYR A 239 -2.69 9.62 6.66
CA TYR A 239 -3.73 8.94 7.43
C TYR A 239 -3.77 7.46 7.07
N ASP A 240 -4.11 6.59 8.04
CA ASP A 240 -4.24 5.16 7.82
C ASP A 240 -5.70 4.72 7.94
N GLY A 241 -6.12 3.85 7.02
CA GLY A 241 -7.42 3.19 7.04
C GLY A 241 -8.27 3.47 5.80
N PRO A 242 -8.59 2.43 5.02
CA PRO A 242 -9.39 2.57 3.79
C PRO A 242 -10.87 2.87 4.07
N GLU A 243 -11.36 2.63 5.29
CA GLU A 243 -12.75 2.88 5.67
C GLU A 243 -13.06 4.35 5.93
N GLY A 244 -12.11 5.26 5.81
CA GLY A 244 -12.35 6.69 5.93
C GLY A 244 -11.22 7.48 6.57
N VAL A 245 -11.32 8.79 6.46
CA VAL A 245 -10.36 9.78 6.98
C VAL A 245 -11.06 10.63 8.04
N HIS A 246 -10.32 11.34 8.88
CA HIS A 246 -10.83 12.27 9.89
C HIS A 246 -11.79 11.60 10.91
N ASN A 247 -11.52 10.34 11.30
CA ASN A 247 -12.37 9.56 12.20
C ASN A 247 -13.82 9.37 11.67
N VAL A 248 -14.07 9.62 10.39
CA VAL A 248 -15.32 9.28 9.72
C VAL A 248 -15.19 7.86 9.19
N VAL A 249 -16.07 6.97 9.65
CA VAL A 249 -16.11 5.58 9.18
C VAL A 249 -17.07 5.48 8.01
N GLY A 250 -16.55 5.14 6.85
CA GLY A 250 -17.30 4.86 5.63
C GLY A 250 -17.57 3.37 5.44
N PRO A 251 -18.09 2.99 4.27
CA PRO A 251 -18.29 1.59 3.92
C PRO A 251 -16.95 0.88 3.73
N ALA A 252 -16.88 -0.39 4.14
CA ALA A 252 -15.75 -1.26 3.86
C ALA A 252 -15.57 -1.49 2.35
N GLU A 253 -14.35 -1.72 1.89
CA GLU A 253 -14.03 -1.85 0.46
C GLU A 253 -14.77 -3.00 -0.22
N ILE A 254 -14.96 -4.14 0.46
CA ILE A 254 -15.80 -5.23 -0.05
C ILE A 254 -17.23 -4.77 -0.35
N LEU A 255 -17.78 -3.88 0.46
CA LEU A 255 -19.13 -3.35 0.25
C LEU A 255 -19.15 -2.39 -0.95
N LEU A 256 -18.12 -1.56 -1.10
CA LEU A 256 -17.96 -0.70 -2.28
C LEU A 256 -17.88 -1.52 -3.56
N ALA A 257 -17.06 -2.57 -3.60
CA ALA A 257 -16.93 -3.45 -4.74
C ALA A 257 -18.25 -4.17 -5.09
N ALA A 258 -19.01 -4.62 -4.07
CA ALA A 258 -20.31 -5.28 -4.26
C ALA A 258 -21.36 -4.39 -4.95
N THR A 259 -21.13 -3.09 -5.04
CA THR A 259 -21.99 -2.18 -5.82
C THR A 259 -21.79 -2.27 -7.33
N TYR A 260 -20.65 -2.79 -7.79
CA TYR A 260 -20.20 -2.75 -9.19
C TYR A 260 -20.28 -1.33 -9.81
N ASN A 261 -20.11 -0.31 -8.97
CA ASN A 261 -20.30 1.10 -9.36
C ASN A 261 -19.00 1.90 -9.17
N VAL A 262 -18.22 1.97 -10.23
CA VAL A 262 -16.94 2.70 -10.29
C VAL A 262 -17.10 4.17 -9.93
N ASP A 263 -18.17 4.83 -10.41
CA ASP A 263 -18.43 6.25 -10.13
C ASP A 263 -18.63 6.50 -8.63
N LEU A 264 -19.34 5.59 -7.94
CA LEU A 264 -19.54 5.68 -6.49
C LEU A 264 -18.22 5.55 -5.72
N VAL A 265 -17.32 4.67 -6.19
CA VAL A 265 -16.01 4.48 -5.57
C VAL A 265 -15.11 5.69 -5.80
N TYR A 266 -15.21 6.32 -6.98
CA TYR A 266 -14.55 7.60 -7.26
C TYR A 266 -15.05 8.70 -6.32
N GLU A 267 -16.38 8.87 -6.17
CA GLU A 267 -16.97 9.82 -5.22
C GLU A 267 -16.53 9.56 -3.77
N TYR A 268 -16.40 8.28 -3.38
CA TYR A 268 -15.87 7.92 -2.07
C TYR A 268 -14.43 8.40 -1.87
N GLY A 269 -13.60 8.27 -2.91
CA GLY A 269 -12.25 8.84 -2.95
C GLY A 269 -12.26 10.36 -2.77
N GLU A 270 -13.14 11.09 -3.49
CA GLU A 270 -13.30 12.55 -3.36
C GLU A 270 -13.69 12.96 -1.93
N ILE A 271 -14.65 12.26 -1.32
CA ILE A 271 -15.11 12.54 0.05
C ILE A 271 -13.94 12.41 1.03
N ASN A 272 -13.13 11.34 0.93
CA ASN A 272 -11.97 11.16 1.79
C ASN A 272 -10.89 12.24 1.53
N GLY A 273 -10.74 12.66 0.28
CA GLY A 273 -9.88 13.79 -0.07
C GLY A 273 -10.34 15.11 0.58
N ASP A 274 -11.63 15.40 0.56
CA ASP A 274 -12.20 16.58 1.22
C ASP A 274 -12.06 16.52 2.76
N LEU A 275 -12.28 15.34 3.37
CA LEU A 275 -12.07 15.13 4.80
C LEU A 275 -10.59 15.31 5.19
N ALA A 276 -9.67 14.85 4.37
CA ALA A 276 -8.24 15.00 4.60
C ALA A 276 -7.78 16.47 4.65
N ILE A 277 -8.50 17.38 3.98
CA ILE A 277 -8.23 18.82 4.06
C ILE A 277 -8.42 19.35 5.48
N LEU A 278 -9.37 18.83 6.23
CA LEU A 278 -9.70 19.29 7.57
C LEU A 278 -8.54 19.04 8.56
N ASP A 279 -7.80 17.95 8.39
CA ASP A 279 -6.70 17.54 9.26
C ASP A 279 -5.31 17.74 8.63
N ASN A 280 -5.25 18.39 7.46
CA ASN A 280 -4.01 18.62 6.72
C ASN A 280 -3.24 17.35 6.34
N TYR A 281 -3.94 16.24 6.06
CA TYR A 281 -3.32 15.04 5.50
C TYR A 281 -2.97 15.24 4.03
N THR A 282 -1.78 14.80 3.63
CA THR A 282 -1.27 14.85 2.26
C THR A 282 -1.25 13.49 1.61
N GLY A 283 -1.28 12.44 2.42
CA GLY A 283 -1.29 11.05 1.98
C GLY A 283 -2.29 10.21 2.75
N TRP A 284 -2.64 9.07 2.15
CA TRP A 284 -3.61 8.13 2.68
C TRP A 284 -3.16 6.69 2.42
N TYR A 285 -2.93 5.91 3.48
CA TYR A 285 -2.61 4.48 3.37
C TYR A 285 -3.87 3.69 3.01
N ALA A 286 -4.28 3.85 1.77
CA ALA A 286 -5.42 3.26 1.10
C ALA A 286 -5.28 3.46 -0.41
N PRO A 287 -6.06 2.72 -1.24
CA PRO A 287 -6.92 1.59 -0.90
C PRO A 287 -6.14 0.34 -0.46
N ALA A 288 -6.84 -0.63 0.16
CA ALA A 288 -6.29 -1.95 0.41
C ALA A 288 -6.68 -2.88 -0.76
N THR A 289 -5.68 -3.31 -1.55
CA THR A 289 -5.90 -3.90 -2.88
C THR A 289 -5.58 -5.38 -2.98
N ASN A 290 -5.35 -6.06 -1.84
CA ASN A 290 -5.09 -7.50 -1.85
C ASN A 290 -6.32 -8.30 -2.26
N ILE A 291 -6.08 -9.54 -2.68
CA ILE A 291 -7.10 -10.46 -3.17
C ILE A 291 -7.70 -11.26 -2.01
N HIS A 292 -9.02 -11.43 -2.01
CA HIS A 292 -9.69 -12.42 -1.18
C HIS A 292 -9.32 -13.83 -1.66
N ARG A 293 -8.54 -14.57 -0.89
CA ARG A 293 -8.19 -15.94 -1.22
C ARG A 293 -8.98 -16.94 -0.40
N THR A 294 -9.11 -16.67 0.88
CA THR A 294 -9.86 -17.52 1.81
C THR A 294 -10.84 -16.67 2.60
N PRO A 295 -12.06 -17.17 2.87
CA PRO A 295 -13.03 -16.46 3.69
C PRO A 295 -12.57 -16.29 5.15
N PHE A 296 -11.52 -17.00 5.56
CA PHE A 296 -10.97 -16.95 6.92
C PHE A 296 -9.85 -15.91 7.11
N SER A 297 -9.49 -15.14 6.09
CA SER A 297 -8.56 -14.02 6.28
C SER A 297 -9.22 -12.93 7.12
N GLY A 298 -8.52 -12.47 8.17
CA GLY A 298 -9.04 -11.48 9.11
C GLY A 298 -9.26 -10.09 8.52
N ARG A 299 -8.77 -9.82 7.31
CA ARG A 299 -8.81 -8.50 6.66
C ARG A 299 -9.59 -8.47 5.35
N ASN A 300 -10.35 -9.51 5.02
CA ASN A 300 -11.17 -9.50 3.80
C ASN A 300 -12.17 -8.34 3.74
N TYR A 301 -12.58 -7.78 4.89
CA TYR A 301 -13.48 -6.64 4.94
C TYR A 301 -12.87 -5.37 4.30
N GLU A 302 -11.56 -5.19 4.37
CA GLU A 302 -10.87 -4.02 3.81
C GLU A 302 -10.28 -4.24 2.41
N TYR A 303 -10.54 -5.38 1.77
CA TYR A 303 -10.12 -5.68 0.41
C TYR A 303 -11.34 -5.77 -0.51
N PHE A 304 -11.20 -5.34 -1.77
CA PHE A 304 -12.34 -5.21 -2.68
C PHE A 304 -12.96 -6.55 -3.08
N SER A 305 -12.17 -7.50 -3.57
CA SER A 305 -12.68 -8.70 -4.24
C SER A 305 -11.68 -9.86 -4.26
N GLU A 306 -12.17 -11.04 -4.65
CA GLU A 306 -11.34 -12.17 -5.08
C GLU A 306 -10.87 -12.03 -6.54
N ASP A 307 -11.50 -11.15 -7.30
CA ASP A 307 -11.21 -10.86 -8.70
C ASP A 307 -10.17 -9.73 -8.80
N SER A 308 -9.03 -10.01 -9.46
CA SER A 308 -7.92 -9.06 -9.60
C SER A 308 -8.30 -7.85 -10.45
N PHE A 309 -9.08 -8.05 -11.51
CA PHE A 309 -9.54 -6.96 -12.38
C PHE A 309 -10.49 -6.02 -11.64
N MET A 310 -11.47 -6.57 -10.91
CA MET A 310 -12.37 -5.74 -10.09
C MET A 310 -11.60 -4.97 -9.03
N SER A 311 -10.68 -5.62 -8.32
CA SER A 311 -9.89 -4.99 -7.28
C SER A 311 -9.04 -3.84 -7.85
N GLY A 312 -8.42 -4.04 -9.01
CA GLY A 312 -7.68 -3.00 -9.73
C GLY A 312 -8.59 -1.83 -10.15
N THR A 313 -9.69 -2.12 -10.83
CA THR A 313 -10.65 -1.11 -11.31
C THR A 313 -11.20 -0.24 -10.17
N MET A 314 -11.57 -0.84 -9.03
CA MET A 314 -12.07 -0.11 -7.87
C MET A 314 -10.96 0.70 -7.20
N SER A 315 -9.75 0.15 -7.12
CA SER A 315 -8.56 0.87 -6.61
C SER A 315 -8.27 2.11 -7.43
N VAL A 316 -8.24 1.99 -8.75
CA VAL A 316 -8.04 3.12 -9.70
C VAL A 316 -9.06 4.23 -9.45
N ALA A 317 -10.33 3.87 -9.31
CA ALA A 317 -11.39 4.84 -9.07
C ALA A 317 -11.20 5.60 -7.75
N MET A 318 -10.93 4.88 -6.66
CA MET A 318 -10.72 5.48 -5.33
C MET A 318 -9.49 6.40 -5.33
N ILE A 319 -8.38 5.96 -5.94
CA ILE A 319 -7.14 6.72 -6.03
C ILE A 319 -7.36 8.03 -6.80
N LYS A 320 -7.98 7.95 -7.98
CA LYS A 320 -8.27 9.13 -8.81
C LYS A 320 -9.21 10.11 -8.11
N GLY A 321 -10.22 9.61 -7.39
CA GLY A 321 -11.11 10.44 -6.58
C GLY A 321 -10.35 11.20 -5.48
N ALA A 322 -9.51 10.51 -4.70
CA ALA A 322 -8.69 11.12 -3.66
C ALA A 322 -7.70 12.14 -4.24
N ALA A 323 -7.01 11.79 -5.33
CA ALA A 323 -6.05 12.64 -6.01
C ALA A 323 -6.68 13.93 -6.57
N SER A 324 -7.96 13.90 -7.00
CA SER A 324 -8.69 15.09 -7.46
C SER A 324 -8.79 16.20 -6.40
N LYS A 325 -8.62 15.83 -5.12
CA LYS A 325 -8.59 16.74 -3.96
C LYS A 325 -7.16 16.97 -3.42
N GLY A 326 -6.14 16.47 -4.12
CA GLY A 326 -4.73 16.57 -3.72
C GLY A 326 -4.32 15.63 -2.58
N LEU A 327 -5.11 14.60 -2.29
CA LEU A 327 -4.77 13.54 -1.36
C LEU A 327 -4.11 12.37 -2.11
N ASN A 328 -2.82 12.17 -1.90
CA ASN A 328 -2.10 11.08 -2.55
C ASN A 328 -2.37 9.74 -1.86
N ALA A 329 -2.88 8.79 -2.62
CA ALA A 329 -3.13 7.43 -2.15
C ALA A 329 -1.82 6.61 -2.10
N VAL A 330 -1.78 5.66 -1.16
CA VAL A 330 -0.70 4.70 -0.95
C VAL A 330 -1.33 3.32 -0.82
N PRO A 331 -1.64 2.64 -1.94
CA PRO A 331 -2.28 1.33 -1.92
C PRO A 331 -1.45 0.32 -1.14
N LYS A 332 -2.14 -0.63 -0.51
CA LYS A 332 -1.56 -1.60 0.42
C LYS A 332 -2.23 -2.96 0.30
N HIS A 333 -1.60 -4.06 0.66
CA HIS A 333 -0.21 -4.29 1.08
C HIS A 333 0.48 -5.11 -0.02
N MET A 334 1.40 -4.52 -0.72
CA MET A 334 2.08 -5.17 -1.85
C MET A 334 3.21 -6.10 -1.36
N ALA A 335 3.10 -7.40 -1.55
CA ALA A 335 2.04 -8.15 -2.19
C ALA A 335 1.75 -9.42 -1.37
N LEU A 336 0.78 -10.22 -1.84
CA LEU A 336 0.45 -11.54 -1.27
C LEU A 336 0.06 -11.52 0.22
N ASN A 337 -0.59 -10.46 0.69
CA ASN A 337 -1.08 -10.34 2.06
C ASN A 337 -2.53 -10.87 2.16
N ASP A 338 -2.76 -12.10 1.77
CA ASP A 338 -4.04 -12.79 1.78
C ASP A 338 -4.23 -13.70 3.01
N GLN A 339 -3.28 -13.65 3.96
CA GLN A 339 -3.32 -14.36 5.23
C GLN A 339 -2.78 -13.49 6.37
N GLU A 340 -3.58 -13.29 7.41
CA GLU A 340 -3.19 -12.52 8.60
C GLU A 340 -2.54 -13.35 9.70
N THR A 341 -2.86 -14.64 9.79
CA THR A 341 -2.28 -15.51 10.81
C THR A 341 -0.77 -15.64 10.64
N ASN A 342 -0.03 -15.21 11.67
CA ASN A 342 1.44 -15.18 11.71
C ASN A 342 2.09 -14.26 10.64
N ARG A 343 1.39 -13.27 10.11
CA ARG A 343 1.88 -12.43 8.99
C ARG A 343 3.21 -11.74 9.28
N ASP A 344 3.48 -11.38 10.53
CA ASP A 344 4.72 -10.73 11.00
C ASP A 344 5.62 -11.63 11.84
N ALA A 345 5.16 -12.83 12.23
CA ALA A 345 5.94 -13.75 13.04
C ALA A 345 7.17 -14.24 12.27
N ASN A 346 8.34 -14.23 12.92
CA ASN A 346 9.60 -14.69 12.33
C ASN A 346 9.95 -14.04 10.98
N GLY A 347 9.50 -12.79 10.78
CA GLY A 347 9.83 -11.99 9.60
C GLY A 347 8.92 -12.20 8.40
N GLY A 348 7.69 -12.62 8.61
CA GLY A 348 6.62 -12.68 7.61
C GLY A 348 6.27 -14.08 7.11
N VAL A 349 5.01 -14.25 6.73
CA VAL A 349 4.49 -15.47 6.13
C VAL A 349 5.10 -15.67 4.75
N ALA A 350 5.67 -16.87 4.50
CA ALA A 350 6.17 -17.25 3.19
C ALA A 350 5.02 -17.82 2.33
N THR A 351 4.73 -17.16 1.22
CA THR A 351 3.70 -17.59 0.27
C THR A 351 4.37 -18.14 -0.98
N TYR A 352 4.12 -19.41 -1.28
CA TYR A 352 4.70 -20.11 -2.42
C TYR A 352 3.67 -20.28 -3.51
N CYS A 353 3.91 -19.68 -4.67
CA CYS A 353 3.05 -19.81 -5.86
C CYS A 353 3.87 -19.60 -7.15
N ARG A 354 3.25 -19.93 -8.28
CA ARG A 354 3.83 -19.73 -9.60
C ARG A 354 3.87 -18.25 -9.98
N GLU A 355 4.86 -17.87 -10.79
CA GLU A 355 5.02 -16.51 -11.26
C GLU A 355 3.81 -16.00 -12.03
N GLN A 356 3.20 -16.84 -12.88
CA GLN A 356 1.95 -16.51 -13.55
C GLN A 356 0.87 -16.05 -12.55
N ALA A 357 0.66 -16.80 -11.46
CA ALA A 357 -0.32 -16.44 -10.45
C ALA A 357 0.07 -15.16 -9.69
N ILE A 358 1.37 -14.95 -9.39
CA ILE A 358 1.86 -13.73 -8.78
C ILE A 358 1.48 -12.52 -9.64
N ARG A 359 1.76 -12.57 -10.94
CA ARG A 359 1.56 -11.45 -11.86
C ARG A 359 0.09 -11.20 -12.21
N GLU A 360 -0.65 -12.24 -12.60
CA GLU A 360 -2.02 -12.09 -13.11
C GLU A 360 -3.06 -11.90 -11.99
N ILE A 361 -2.77 -12.35 -10.77
CA ILE A 361 -3.74 -12.32 -9.66
C ILE A 361 -3.29 -11.35 -8.59
N TYR A 362 -2.10 -11.55 -8.01
CA TYR A 362 -1.70 -10.82 -6.81
C TYR A 362 -1.05 -9.46 -7.07
N LEU A 363 -0.35 -9.29 -8.18
CA LEU A 363 0.27 -8.02 -8.56
C LEU A 363 -0.65 -7.16 -9.42
N ARG A 364 -1.56 -7.74 -10.20
CA ARG A 364 -2.44 -7.03 -11.12
C ARG A 364 -3.18 -5.84 -10.47
N PRO A 365 -3.81 -5.95 -9.29
CA PRO A 365 -4.49 -4.81 -8.70
C PRO A 365 -3.54 -3.67 -8.31
N PHE A 366 -2.30 -4.00 -7.97
CA PHE A 366 -1.27 -2.99 -7.68
C PHE A 366 -0.74 -2.35 -8.96
N GLU A 367 -0.52 -3.13 -10.02
CA GLU A 367 -0.16 -2.59 -11.34
C GLU A 367 -1.18 -1.54 -11.77
N ASP A 368 -2.46 -1.88 -11.79
CA ASP A 368 -3.55 -0.95 -12.14
C ASP A 368 -3.58 0.28 -11.21
N ALA A 369 -3.45 0.08 -9.90
CA ALA A 369 -3.45 1.17 -8.92
C ALA A 369 -2.29 2.17 -9.10
N LEU A 370 -1.12 1.68 -9.47
CA LEU A 370 0.10 2.49 -9.58
C LEU A 370 0.22 3.14 -10.97
N THR A 371 -0.08 2.41 -12.06
CA THR A 371 0.02 2.91 -13.43
C THR A 371 -1.22 3.71 -13.81
N GLU A 372 -2.40 3.08 -13.91
CA GLU A 372 -3.63 3.77 -14.28
C GLU A 372 -4.17 4.69 -13.19
N GLY A 373 -4.09 4.25 -11.92
CA GLY A 373 -4.56 5.03 -10.77
C GLY A 373 -3.69 6.23 -10.46
N GLY A 374 -2.40 6.15 -10.79
CA GLY A 374 -1.41 7.20 -10.55
C GLY A 374 -1.09 7.39 -9.06
N ALA A 375 -1.17 6.35 -8.24
CA ALA A 375 -0.78 6.44 -6.84
C ALA A 375 0.72 6.73 -6.74
N MET A 376 1.11 7.66 -5.88
CA MET A 376 2.50 8.12 -5.75
C MET A 376 3.26 7.49 -4.57
N GLY A 377 2.65 6.56 -3.89
CA GLY A 377 3.25 5.72 -2.85
C GLY A 377 2.65 4.32 -2.90
N VAL A 378 3.33 3.32 -2.37
CA VAL A 378 2.82 1.97 -2.18
C VAL A 378 3.36 1.38 -0.88
N MET A 379 2.50 0.70 -0.12
CA MET A 379 2.93 0.04 1.10
C MET A 379 3.23 -1.43 0.83
N SER A 380 4.48 -1.82 1.11
CA SER A 380 4.91 -3.20 1.02
C SER A 380 4.31 -4.04 2.16
N SER A 381 3.92 -5.27 1.86
CA SER A 381 3.37 -6.18 2.87
C SER A 381 4.45 -6.71 3.82
N MET A 382 4.01 -7.24 4.95
CA MET A 382 4.86 -8.03 5.86
C MET A 382 5.15 -9.43 5.33
N ALA A 383 4.40 -9.88 4.32
CA ALA A 383 4.52 -11.20 3.72
C ALA A 383 5.82 -11.37 2.90
N ARG A 384 6.00 -12.59 2.41
CA ARG A 384 7.09 -12.98 1.52
C ARG A 384 6.54 -13.59 0.24
N ILE A 385 7.23 -13.32 -0.86
CA ILE A 385 7.10 -14.05 -2.12
C ILE A 385 8.10 -15.20 -2.07
N GLY A 386 7.63 -16.43 -1.93
CA GLY A 386 8.50 -17.54 -1.57
C GLY A 386 9.22 -17.25 -0.24
N SER A 387 10.53 -17.29 -0.22
CA SER A 387 11.34 -16.96 0.96
C SER A 387 11.76 -15.48 1.05
N MET A 388 11.61 -14.71 -0.03
CA MET A 388 12.02 -13.31 -0.11
C MET A 388 10.97 -12.37 0.49
N ARG A 389 11.37 -11.49 1.41
CA ARG A 389 10.47 -10.48 2.00
C ARG A 389 10.07 -9.44 0.97
N CYS A 390 8.77 -9.13 0.86
CA CYS A 390 8.29 -8.10 -0.09
C CYS A 390 9.00 -6.76 0.11
N ARG A 391 9.12 -6.30 1.37
CA ARG A 391 9.75 -5.01 1.70
C ARG A 391 11.23 -4.91 1.34
N SER A 392 11.95 -6.03 1.19
CA SER A 392 13.37 -6.04 0.83
C SER A 392 13.64 -6.72 -0.51
N SER A 393 12.64 -6.97 -1.32
CA SER A 393 12.79 -7.66 -2.60
C SER A 393 13.19 -6.69 -3.72
N TYR A 394 14.44 -6.75 -4.16
CA TYR A 394 14.91 -6.00 -5.33
C TYR A 394 14.13 -6.37 -6.60
N ALA A 395 13.83 -7.67 -6.77
CA ALA A 395 13.02 -8.16 -7.89
C ALA A 395 11.64 -7.49 -7.94
N LEU A 396 10.95 -7.36 -6.79
CA LEU A 396 9.63 -6.75 -6.71
C LEU A 396 9.71 -5.21 -6.84
N ASN A 397 10.51 -4.59 -5.95
CA ASN A 397 10.45 -3.13 -5.78
C ASN A 397 11.27 -2.36 -6.84
N VAL A 398 12.25 -3.02 -7.50
CA VAL A 398 13.08 -2.38 -8.51
C VAL A 398 12.80 -2.96 -9.89
N ASN A 399 12.96 -4.28 -10.10
CA ASN A 399 12.80 -4.82 -11.43
C ASN A 399 11.36 -4.69 -11.93
N VAL A 400 10.38 -5.13 -11.12
CA VAL A 400 8.96 -5.05 -11.51
C VAL A 400 8.47 -3.61 -11.41
N LEU A 401 8.49 -2.98 -10.22
CA LEU A 401 7.91 -1.66 -10.05
C LEU A 401 8.56 -0.58 -10.91
N ARG A 402 9.90 -0.47 -10.85
CA ARG A 402 10.62 0.62 -11.55
C ARG A 402 10.87 0.26 -13.00
N GLY A 403 11.38 -0.97 -13.25
CA GLY A 403 11.77 -1.42 -14.57
C GLY A 403 10.60 -1.72 -15.48
N GLU A 404 9.68 -2.56 -15.04
CA GLU A 404 8.56 -2.97 -15.88
C GLU A 404 7.42 -1.94 -15.87
N TRP A 405 6.97 -1.47 -14.69
CA TRP A 405 5.81 -0.56 -14.60
C TRP A 405 6.17 0.93 -14.70
N GLY A 406 7.46 1.31 -14.67
CA GLY A 406 7.90 2.70 -14.72
C GLY A 406 7.51 3.52 -13.47
N TYR A 407 7.25 2.87 -12.35
CA TYR A 407 6.76 3.51 -11.15
C TYR A 407 7.78 4.41 -10.46
N GLU A 408 7.47 5.68 -10.28
CA GLU A 408 8.35 6.70 -9.71
C GLU A 408 8.10 7.00 -8.23
N GLY A 409 6.94 6.63 -7.70
CA GLY A 409 6.57 6.85 -6.31
C GLY A 409 7.43 6.08 -5.30
N PHE A 410 7.26 6.34 -4.02
CA PHE A 410 7.98 5.63 -2.97
C PHE A 410 7.36 4.25 -2.64
N VAL A 411 8.18 3.36 -2.08
CA VAL A 411 7.75 2.15 -1.37
C VAL A 411 7.98 2.39 0.12
N ILE A 412 6.95 2.18 0.95
CA ILE A 412 7.05 2.21 2.40
C ILE A 412 6.80 0.81 2.98
N THR A 413 7.43 0.47 4.10
CA THR A 413 7.09 -0.78 4.80
C THR A 413 5.68 -0.71 5.40
N ASP A 414 5.04 -1.87 5.65
CA ASP A 414 3.96 -1.94 6.63
C ASP A 414 4.51 -1.63 8.04
N TYR A 415 3.63 -1.34 9.03
CA TYR A 415 4.07 -0.95 10.38
C TYR A 415 4.91 -2.04 11.04
N ASN A 416 6.15 -1.73 11.32
CA ASN A 416 7.08 -2.69 11.90
C ASN A 416 8.18 -2.01 12.73
N ILE A 417 8.85 -2.85 13.54
CA ILE A 417 10.11 -2.52 14.22
C ILE A 417 11.11 -3.57 13.76
N ILE A 418 12.06 -3.17 12.94
CA ILE A 418 13.10 -4.05 12.40
C ILE A 418 14.47 -3.64 12.91
N ASN A 419 15.40 -4.58 12.91
CA ASN A 419 16.79 -4.27 13.28
C ASN A 419 17.52 -3.54 12.16
N ALA A 420 18.67 -2.95 12.47
CA ALA A 420 19.46 -2.15 11.53
C ALA A 420 19.87 -2.93 10.26
N SER A 421 20.23 -4.22 10.40
CA SER A 421 20.60 -5.07 9.26
C SER A 421 19.41 -5.33 8.32
N GLU A 422 18.22 -5.49 8.88
CA GLU A 422 17.00 -5.65 8.10
C GLU A 422 16.56 -4.33 7.43
N SER A 423 16.79 -3.21 8.11
CA SER A 423 16.63 -1.86 7.55
C SER A 423 17.53 -1.67 6.32
N GLU A 424 18.79 -2.12 6.38
CA GLU A 424 19.70 -2.09 5.23
C GLU A 424 19.18 -2.95 4.06
N ALA A 425 18.68 -4.17 4.36
CA ALA A 425 18.07 -5.02 3.34
C ALA A 425 16.86 -4.35 2.64
N CYS A 426 16.01 -3.66 3.40
CA CYS A 426 14.88 -2.91 2.85
C CYS A 426 15.36 -1.80 1.90
N LEU A 427 16.34 -1.01 2.33
CA LEU A 427 16.92 0.07 1.52
C LEU A 427 17.53 -0.49 0.23
N ALA A 428 18.37 -1.53 0.33
CA ALA A 428 19.01 -2.19 -0.80
C ALA A 428 18.00 -2.82 -1.77
N GLY A 429 16.85 -3.25 -1.27
CA GLY A 429 15.73 -3.80 -2.04
C GLY A 429 14.77 -2.77 -2.61
N GLY A 430 15.07 -1.48 -2.53
CA GLY A 430 14.25 -0.41 -3.13
C GLY A 430 13.07 0.06 -2.28
N CYS A 431 13.01 -0.30 -1.00
CA CYS A 431 12.05 0.27 -0.05
C CYS A 431 12.58 1.62 0.46
N ASN A 432 11.81 2.68 0.28
CA ASN A 432 12.27 4.05 0.42
C ASN A 432 11.96 4.66 1.80
N LEU A 433 10.93 4.18 2.47
CA LEU A 433 10.49 4.71 3.77
C LEU A 433 10.16 3.57 4.74
N GLN A 434 10.20 3.87 6.04
CA GLN A 434 9.89 2.90 7.07
C GLN A 434 8.74 3.36 7.94
N LEU A 435 7.58 2.72 7.82
CA LEU A 435 6.44 2.98 8.69
C LEU A 435 6.71 2.39 10.08
N THR A 436 7.20 3.22 10.97
CA THR A 436 7.55 2.81 12.33
C THR A 436 7.34 3.96 13.33
N GLY A 437 6.91 3.63 14.53
CA GLY A 437 6.87 4.56 15.66
C GLY A 437 8.21 4.73 16.39
N MET A 438 9.25 4.02 15.93
CA MET A 438 10.60 4.05 16.50
C MET A 438 11.61 4.20 15.37
N GLU A 439 12.78 4.74 15.68
CA GLU A 439 13.86 4.83 14.70
C GLU A 439 14.42 3.45 14.34
N ASN A 440 14.51 3.18 13.03
CA ASN A 440 15.19 2.00 12.47
C ASN A 440 16.45 2.45 11.72
N PRO A 441 17.55 2.75 12.43
CA PRO A 441 18.77 3.26 11.82
C PRO A 441 19.43 2.20 10.93
N LEU A 442 20.20 2.68 9.93
CA LEU A 442 21.08 1.82 9.14
C LEU A 442 22.35 1.47 9.94
N PRO A 443 22.97 0.31 9.68
CA PRO A 443 24.26 -0.06 10.31
C PRO A 443 25.36 0.93 10.02
N GLU A 444 25.35 1.49 8.81
CA GLU A 444 26.29 2.51 8.34
C GLU A 444 25.63 3.42 7.30
N THR A 445 26.20 4.62 7.12
CA THR A 445 25.78 5.58 6.10
C THR A 445 26.96 6.09 5.26
N SER A 446 28.12 5.48 5.39
CA SER A 446 29.37 5.93 4.74
C SER A 446 29.63 5.29 3.37
N SER A 447 29.03 4.12 3.06
CA SER A 447 29.22 3.50 1.76
C SER A 447 28.44 4.23 0.67
N ASN A 448 29.03 4.28 -0.53
CA ASN A 448 28.41 4.93 -1.69
C ASN A 448 27.04 4.31 -2.02
N GLY A 449 26.90 2.99 -1.92
CA GLY A 449 25.63 2.32 -2.21
C GLY A 449 24.51 2.74 -1.25
N VAL A 450 24.81 2.78 0.05
CA VAL A 450 23.84 3.26 1.05
C VAL A 450 23.44 4.71 0.81
N GLN A 451 24.43 5.58 0.51
CA GLN A 451 24.15 6.99 0.24
C GLN A 451 23.36 7.18 -1.06
N SER A 452 23.66 6.43 -2.12
CA SER A 452 22.92 6.46 -3.37
C SER A 452 21.45 6.04 -3.16
N MET A 453 21.20 4.95 -2.41
CA MET A 453 19.85 4.49 -2.12
C MET A 453 19.09 5.44 -1.18
N LEU A 454 19.76 6.09 -0.24
CA LEU A 454 19.16 7.13 0.59
C LEU A 454 18.78 8.37 -0.23
N ARG A 455 19.61 8.74 -1.22
CA ARG A 455 19.28 9.82 -2.15
C ARG A 455 18.04 9.50 -2.98
N ASP A 456 17.94 8.29 -3.56
CA ASP A 456 16.75 7.83 -4.27
C ASP A 456 15.51 7.82 -3.35
N SER A 457 15.67 7.34 -2.12
CA SER A 457 14.59 7.33 -1.13
C SER A 457 14.06 8.73 -0.84
N LEU A 458 14.95 9.68 -0.61
CA LEU A 458 14.56 11.07 -0.36
C LEU A 458 13.90 11.68 -1.60
N HIS A 459 14.46 11.46 -2.81
CA HIS A 459 13.89 11.95 -4.06
C HIS A 459 12.42 11.53 -4.20
N ARG A 460 12.11 10.24 -4.10
CA ARG A 460 10.74 9.71 -4.22
C ARG A 460 9.81 10.26 -3.15
N SER A 461 10.30 10.44 -1.94
CA SER A 461 9.53 11.06 -0.86
C SER A 461 9.23 12.54 -1.14
N LEU A 462 10.20 13.28 -1.68
CA LEU A 462 10.02 14.69 -2.05
C LEU A 462 9.13 14.83 -3.29
N TYR A 463 9.24 13.92 -4.25
CA TYR A 463 8.38 13.88 -5.43
C TYR A 463 6.91 13.69 -5.05
N PHE A 464 6.61 12.75 -4.13
CA PHE A 464 5.29 12.60 -3.53
C PHE A 464 4.80 13.89 -2.86
N CYS A 465 5.66 14.55 -2.08
CA CYS A 465 5.31 15.78 -1.38
C CYS A 465 5.07 16.95 -2.34
N ALA A 466 5.92 17.12 -3.35
CA ALA A 466 5.83 18.21 -4.33
C ALA A 466 4.56 18.11 -5.19
N ASN A 467 4.12 16.90 -5.49
CA ASN A 467 2.92 16.62 -6.30
C ASN A 467 1.67 16.33 -5.44
N SER A 468 1.66 16.81 -4.21
CA SER A 468 0.51 16.78 -3.31
C SER A 468 0.03 18.20 -3.00
N ARG A 469 -1.10 18.30 -2.31
CA ARG A 469 -1.57 19.59 -1.79
C ARG A 469 -0.63 20.21 -0.75
N LEU A 470 0.41 19.48 -0.29
CA LEU A 470 1.37 19.98 0.71
C LEU A 470 2.02 21.29 0.29
N VAL A 471 2.38 21.41 -1.00
CA VAL A 471 3.01 22.60 -1.56
C VAL A 471 2.01 23.59 -2.17
N ALA A 472 0.74 23.24 -2.26
CA ALA A 472 -0.29 24.11 -2.81
C ALA A 472 -0.49 25.34 -1.90
N GLY A 473 -0.21 26.54 -2.42
CA GLY A 473 -0.30 27.79 -1.69
C GLY A 473 0.88 28.09 -0.76
N ILE A 474 1.95 27.28 -0.82
CA ILE A 474 3.20 27.56 -0.11
C ILE A 474 4.05 28.47 -0.99
N GLY A 475 4.24 29.71 -0.55
CA GLY A 475 5.16 30.68 -1.21
C GLY A 475 6.50 30.79 -0.49
N ASP A 476 7.35 31.70 -0.97
CA ASP A 476 8.71 31.94 -0.43
C ASP A 476 8.75 32.31 1.06
N ASN A 477 7.62 32.73 1.64
CA ASN A 477 7.48 33.11 3.04
C ASN A 477 6.82 32.02 3.90
N TYR A 478 6.82 30.77 3.46
CA TYR A 478 6.27 29.69 4.27
C TYR A 478 6.99 29.58 5.61
N SER A 479 6.20 29.56 6.67
CA SER A 479 6.67 29.15 8.00
C SER A 479 5.65 28.16 8.56
N GLU A 480 6.12 27.02 9.03
CA GLU A 480 5.27 26.06 9.73
C GLU A 480 4.74 26.71 11.01
N GLY A 481 3.54 27.23 10.95
CA GLY A 481 2.85 27.83 12.09
C GLY A 481 2.41 26.76 13.08
N ILE A 482 2.27 27.14 14.36
CA ILE A 482 1.68 26.24 15.35
C ILE A 482 0.22 25.99 14.94
N PRO A 483 -0.21 24.74 14.74
CA PRO A 483 -1.59 24.43 14.37
C PRO A 483 -2.61 25.03 15.34
N VAL A 484 -3.74 25.50 14.83
CA VAL A 484 -4.77 26.18 15.64
C VAL A 484 -5.23 25.32 16.83
N TYR A 485 -5.35 24.01 16.64
CA TYR A 485 -5.73 23.10 17.73
C TYR A 485 -4.66 23.03 18.84
N VAL A 486 -3.37 23.11 18.49
CA VAL A 486 -2.28 23.16 19.48
C VAL A 486 -2.33 24.45 20.27
N LEU A 487 -2.62 25.58 19.62
CA LEU A 487 -2.84 26.86 20.31
C LEU A 487 -4.06 26.77 21.25
N ALA A 488 -5.12 26.10 20.83
CA ALA A 488 -6.29 25.86 21.68
C ALA A 488 -5.95 24.99 22.89
N LEU A 489 -5.17 23.92 22.72
CA LEU A 489 -4.71 23.06 23.82
C LEU A 489 -3.83 23.83 24.80
N ILE A 490 -2.87 24.63 24.31
CA ILE A 490 -2.04 25.49 25.14
C ILE A 490 -2.90 26.45 25.96
N ALA A 491 -3.92 27.05 25.33
CA ALA A 491 -4.83 27.95 26.01
C ALA A 491 -5.61 27.25 27.14
N ILE A 492 -6.09 26.03 26.88
CA ILE A 492 -6.77 25.18 27.87
C ILE A 492 -5.81 24.86 29.02
N ASP A 493 -4.57 24.43 28.73
CA ASP A 493 -3.58 24.10 29.76
C ASP A 493 -3.24 25.30 30.64
N VAL A 494 -3.13 26.49 30.05
CA VAL A 494 -2.92 27.76 30.80
C VAL A 494 -4.09 28.03 31.75
N VAL A 495 -5.33 27.82 31.29
CA VAL A 495 -6.54 28.01 32.13
C VAL A 495 -6.57 26.98 33.28
N ILE A 496 -6.25 25.69 32.99
CA ILE A 496 -6.14 24.65 34.01
C ILE A 496 -5.08 25.01 35.06
N LEU A 497 -3.90 25.40 34.61
CA LEU A 497 -2.81 25.81 35.53
C LEU A 497 -3.22 26.99 36.41
N ALA A 498 -3.85 27.99 35.81
CA ALA A 498 -4.35 29.17 36.57
C ALA A 498 -5.40 28.75 37.61
N TYR A 499 -6.31 27.84 37.26
CA TYR A 499 -7.33 27.28 38.17
C TYR A 499 -6.66 26.54 39.36
N ILE A 500 -5.67 25.70 39.09
CA ILE A 500 -4.92 24.96 40.12
C ILE A 500 -4.20 25.92 41.04
N VAL A 501 -3.50 26.90 40.48
CA VAL A 501 -2.77 27.92 41.27
C VAL A 501 -3.72 28.74 42.16
N CYS A 502 -4.84 29.21 41.60
CA CYS A 502 -5.86 29.90 42.37
C CYS A 502 -6.45 29.03 43.49
N GLY A 503 -6.70 27.74 43.23
CA GLY A 503 -7.16 26.79 44.24
C GLY A 503 -6.17 26.60 45.40
N ILE A 504 -4.88 26.46 45.06
CA ILE A 504 -3.81 26.38 46.07
C ILE A 504 -3.73 27.69 46.91
N LEU A 505 -3.75 28.84 46.26
CA LEU A 505 -3.70 30.14 46.94
C LEU A 505 -4.92 30.33 47.87
N LEU A 506 -6.12 29.96 47.44
CA LEU A 506 -7.33 29.97 48.26
C LEU A 506 -7.19 29.06 49.47
N ASN A 507 -6.68 27.85 49.30
CA ASN A 507 -6.46 26.94 50.41
C ASN A 507 -5.45 27.47 51.42
N VAL A 508 -4.30 27.95 50.95
CA VAL A 508 -3.28 28.56 51.83
C VAL A 508 -3.86 29.77 52.56
N TYR A 509 -4.64 30.59 51.84
CA TYR A 509 -5.27 31.78 52.43
C TYR A 509 -6.32 31.39 53.46
N ASN A 510 -7.17 30.39 53.21
CA ASN A 510 -8.17 29.90 54.15
C ASN A 510 -7.53 29.30 55.42
N ILE A 511 -6.44 28.53 55.29
CA ILE A 511 -5.68 28.01 56.43
C ILE A 511 -5.10 29.17 57.28
N ARG A 512 -4.49 30.18 56.63
CA ARG A 512 -3.98 31.36 57.33
C ARG A 512 -5.08 32.17 58.01
N PHE A 513 -6.29 32.18 57.43
CA PHE A 513 -7.45 32.87 58.03
C PHE A 513 -7.98 32.15 59.29
N ALA A 514 -8.04 30.82 59.23
CA ALA A 514 -8.52 30.00 60.35
C ALA A 514 -7.64 30.15 61.61
N ASN A 515 -6.38 30.55 61.44
CA ASN A 515 -5.41 30.67 62.52
C ASN A 515 -5.21 32.10 63.06
N ARG A 516 -6.07 33.08 62.68
CA ARG A 516 -5.94 34.48 63.11
C ARG A 516 -7.11 34.91 63.97
N ALA A 517 -6.79 35.64 65.05
CA ALA A 517 -7.78 36.18 65.99
C ALA A 517 -8.60 37.36 65.43
N GLU A 518 -8.08 38.13 64.43
CA GLU A 518 -8.80 39.21 63.78
C GLU A 518 -8.68 39.19 62.25
N ILE A 519 -9.81 39.36 61.55
CA ILE A 519 -9.94 39.38 60.09
C ILE A 519 -10.13 40.83 59.63
N THR A 520 -9.12 41.42 58.99
CA THR A 520 -9.20 42.79 58.49
C THR A 520 -10.08 42.93 57.22
N PRO A 521 -10.67 44.12 56.94
CA PRO A 521 -11.46 44.37 55.74
C PRO A 521 -10.67 44.07 54.44
N SER A 522 -9.38 44.36 54.41
CA SER A 522 -8.48 44.06 53.28
C SER A 522 -8.36 42.58 52.98
N MET A 523 -8.32 41.75 54.05
CA MET A 523 -8.24 40.30 53.90
C MET A 523 -9.56 39.72 53.38
N LYS A 524 -10.72 40.20 53.79
CA LYS A 524 -12.03 39.83 53.26
C LYS A 524 -12.15 40.13 51.77
N LYS A 525 -11.65 41.30 51.31
CA LYS A 525 -11.64 41.74 49.92
C LYS A 525 -10.78 40.81 49.07
N LYS A 526 -9.55 40.47 49.50
CA LYS A 526 -8.66 39.55 48.80
C LYS A 526 -9.24 38.17 48.64
N ARG A 527 -9.91 37.63 49.70
CA ARG A 527 -10.59 36.35 49.63
C ARG A 527 -11.76 36.34 48.63
N LEU A 528 -12.55 37.42 48.63
CA LEU A 528 -13.64 37.60 47.68
C LEU A 528 -13.15 37.60 46.24
N VAL A 529 -12.10 38.35 45.94
CA VAL A 529 -11.48 38.40 44.59
C VAL A 529 -10.98 37.04 44.17
N LEU A 530 -10.25 36.31 45.03
CA LEU A 530 -9.75 34.98 44.73
C LEU A 530 -10.88 33.96 44.46
N ASN A 531 -11.97 34.04 45.24
CA ASN A 531 -13.13 33.19 45.00
C ASN A 531 -13.80 33.51 43.66
N ILE A 532 -13.97 34.78 43.32
CA ILE A 532 -14.55 35.19 42.03
C ILE A 532 -13.72 34.64 40.88
N VAL A 533 -12.39 34.82 40.93
CA VAL A 533 -11.50 34.31 39.90
C VAL A 533 -11.56 32.79 39.83
N TYR A 534 -11.53 32.08 40.94
CA TYR A 534 -11.61 30.61 40.98
C TYR A 534 -12.89 30.07 40.34
N TYR A 535 -14.07 30.66 40.72
CA TYR A 535 -15.34 30.22 40.14
C TYR A 535 -15.53 30.70 38.70
N ALA A 536 -14.92 31.83 38.29
CA ALA A 536 -14.92 32.23 36.88
C ALA A 536 -14.10 31.25 36.01
N LEU A 537 -12.94 30.81 36.49
CA LEU A 537 -12.13 29.79 35.81
C LEU A 537 -12.83 28.43 35.78
N LEU A 538 -13.53 28.07 36.85
CA LEU A 538 -14.35 26.84 36.88
C LEU A 538 -15.49 26.88 35.86
N ALA A 539 -16.10 28.04 35.64
CA ALA A 539 -17.19 28.23 34.70
C ALA A 539 -16.72 28.30 33.23
N ALA A 540 -15.43 28.53 33.01
CA ALA A 540 -14.82 28.50 31.68
C ALA A 540 -14.47 27.06 31.20
N PHE A 541 -14.55 26.11 32.10
CA PHE A 541 -14.46 24.66 31.83
C PHE A 541 -15.86 24.08 31.49
#